data_6948bfebf875006608247a11f31d6c10
#
_entry.id   6948bfebf875006608247a11f31d6c10
#
_cell.length_a   1.000
_cell.length_b   1.000
_cell.length_c   1.000
_cell.angle_alpha   90.00
_cell.angle_beta   90.00
_cell.angle_gamma   90.00
#
_symmetry.space_group_name_H-M   'P 1'
#
loop_
_entity.id
_entity.type
_entity.pdbx_description
1 polymer ?
#
loop_
_entity_poly.entity_id
_entity_poly.type
_entity_poly.pdbx_seq_one_letter_code
_entity_poly.pdbx_strand_id
1 'polypeptide(L)'
;MKRVGLITIVAALLLLVACRSQGGQDAVHEGGDTLTVQSQLLTLTRFDNYVVADVNDPWNDGRLLSRYVLVGDSCDSAQLPDGVVVNVPLGSSLVYSSVHAGVINELGCVDAVTAVCDAQYYSMPSIIDRLANGLVVDAGSSMSPDVEKIISHNPAAILCSPFQNAGHGAIERLGIPVIECADYMEASPLGRAEWVKFIGLLYGEYDKADSIYNAVAVAYDSLKNIVAKVPARPTVISEMVTDGVWFMPGGGSYMAEVFADAGADYVWADDNSTGSLQLDFATVYDRAHDADFWLIKTFGRDLTLAQLESDYALHARMAAFAHGGVYSCNTGATSLFEDFPFHPEVLLREYVKIFHGNMLPVYELKYYKPVK
;
A
#
# COMPACT_ATOMS: atom_id res chain seq x y z
N MET A 1 -50.64 38.00 63.19
CA MET A 1 -51.78 37.84 62.27
C MET A 1 -51.30 37.06 61.05
N LYS A 2 -51.97 35.97 60.83
CA LYS A 2 -51.72 34.92 59.81
C LYS A 2 -51.87 35.46 58.37
N ARG A 3 -51.07 34.99 57.44
CA ARG A 3 -51.54 34.65 56.09
C ARG A 3 -50.69 33.53 55.48
N VAL A 4 -51.42 32.49 55.18
CA VAL A 4 -51.03 31.29 54.47
C VAL A 4 -50.94 31.65 52.97
N GLY A 5 -49.89 31.34 52.26
CA GLY A 5 -49.67 31.49 50.82
C GLY A 5 -49.48 30.15 50.17
N LEU A 6 -50.41 29.81 49.33
CA LEU A 6 -50.65 28.63 48.54
C LEU A 6 -49.49 28.34 47.61
N ILE A 7 -48.90 27.13 47.71
CA ILE A 7 -47.89 26.59 46.80
C ILE A 7 -48.59 26.06 45.55
N THR A 8 -48.42 26.74 44.42
CA THR A 8 -48.88 26.25 43.10
C THR A 8 -47.69 25.55 42.43
N ILE A 9 -47.77 24.23 42.32
CA ILE A 9 -46.85 23.42 41.55
C ILE A 9 -47.21 23.59 40.07
N VAL A 10 -46.35 24.29 39.32
CA VAL A 10 -46.40 24.32 37.85
C VAL A 10 -45.45 23.23 37.35
N ALA A 11 -46.01 22.15 36.87
CA ALA A 11 -45.29 21.10 36.14
C ALA A 11 -44.91 21.65 34.75
N ALA A 12 -43.68 22.10 34.58
CA ALA A 12 -43.14 22.44 33.28
C ALA A 12 -42.74 21.14 32.54
N LEU A 13 -43.55 20.74 31.55
CA LEU A 13 -43.20 19.73 30.58
C LEU A 13 -42.08 20.28 29.69
N LEU A 14 -40.85 19.89 29.99
CA LEU A 14 -39.70 20.10 29.11
C LEU A 14 -39.80 19.10 27.93
N LEU A 15 -40.36 19.56 26.82
CA LEU A 15 -40.22 18.93 25.51
C LEU A 15 -38.75 19.07 25.10
N LEU A 16 -37.95 18.01 25.35
CA LEU A 16 -36.63 17.81 24.75
C LEU A 16 -36.88 17.54 23.24
N VAL A 17 -36.82 18.62 22.45
CA VAL A 17 -36.59 18.50 21.01
C VAL A 17 -35.12 18.04 20.87
N ALA A 18 -34.91 16.73 20.77
CA ALA A 18 -33.65 16.18 20.31
C ALA A 18 -33.50 16.60 18.85
N CYS A 19 -32.67 17.62 18.61
CA CYS A 19 -32.06 17.81 17.30
C CYS A 19 -31.28 16.56 16.97
N ARG A 20 -31.89 15.67 16.21
CA ARG A 20 -31.21 14.59 15.51
C ARG A 20 -30.34 15.26 14.45
N SER A 21 -29.05 15.47 14.75
CA SER A 21 -28.05 15.66 13.72
C SER A 21 -28.14 14.42 12.84
N GLN A 22 -28.50 14.59 11.58
CA GLN A 22 -28.26 13.59 10.53
C GLN A 22 -26.75 13.53 10.27
N GLY A 23 -26.02 12.93 11.19
CA GLY A 23 -24.82 12.20 10.89
C GLY A 23 -25.30 10.87 10.31
N GLY A 24 -24.93 10.56 9.07
CA GLY A 24 -25.23 9.28 8.47
C GLY A 24 -24.81 8.17 9.44
N GLN A 25 -25.76 7.46 10.01
CA GLN A 25 -25.50 6.18 10.63
C GLN A 25 -25.26 5.24 9.46
N ASP A 26 -23.96 4.98 9.18
CA ASP A 26 -23.58 3.81 8.43
C ASP A 26 -24.26 2.62 9.09
N ALA A 27 -25.22 2.02 8.39
CA ALA A 27 -25.84 0.79 8.83
C ALA A 27 -24.74 -0.25 8.88
N VAL A 28 -24.22 -0.55 10.07
CA VAL A 28 -23.39 -1.73 10.30
C VAL A 28 -24.29 -2.89 9.91
N HIS A 29 -23.95 -3.56 8.80
CA HIS A 29 -24.63 -4.77 8.41
C HIS A 29 -24.31 -5.85 9.46
N GLU A 30 -25.22 -6.07 10.41
CA GLU A 30 -25.07 -7.09 11.42
C GLU A 30 -25.11 -8.47 10.73
N GLY A 31 -24.11 -9.30 10.97
CA GLY A 31 -24.15 -10.74 10.65
C GLY A 31 -23.24 -11.21 9.52
N GLY A 32 -22.29 -10.40 9.04
CA GLY A 32 -21.29 -10.87 8.07
C GLY A 32 -19.98 -11.36 8.71
N ASP A 33 -19.23 -12.22 8.00
CA ASP A 33 -17.93 -12.72 8.41
C ASP A 33 -16.80 -11.78 7.96
N THR A 34 -16.02 -11.27 8.91
CA THR A 34 -14.83 -10.44 8.59
C THR A 34 -13.69 -11.30 8.07
N LEU A 35 -13.14 -10.95 6.92
CA LEU A 35 -12.09 -11.67 6.23
C LEU A 35 -10.68 -11.07 6.44
N THR A 36 -10.61 -9.80 6.90
CA THR A 36 -9.35 -9.09 7.18
C THR A 36 -9.04 -9.08 8.67
N VAL A 37 -7.76 -9.14 9.01
CA VAL A 37 -7.27 -9.24 10.40
C VAL A 37 -6.18 -8.21 10.71
N GLN A 38 -5.30 -7.90 9.76
CA GLN A 38 -4.11 -7.05 9.94
C GLN A 38 -4.24 -5.67 9.30
N SER A 39 -4.99 -5.55 8.21
CA SER A 39 -5.19 -4.29 7.52
C SER A 39 -5.95 -3.29 8.40
N GLN A 40 -5.49 -2.05 8.43
CA GLN A 40 -6.16 -0.93 9.12
C GLN A 40 -7.01 -0.11 8.15
N LEU A 41 -6.67 -0.13 6.88
CA LEU A 41 -7.35 0.65 5.85
C LEU A 41 -8.38 -0.15 5.06
N LEU A 42 -8.39 -1.49 5.16
CA LEU A 42 -9.32 -2.36 4.44
C LEU A 42 -10.07 -3.25 5.40
N THR A 43 -11.40 -3.23 5.33
CA THR A 43 -12.25 -4.22 5.99
C THR A 43 -13.05 -4.98 4.95
N LEU A 44 -12.92 -6.28 4.89
CA LEU A 44 -13.69 -7.17 4.03
C LEU A 44 -14.70 -7.92 4.87
N THR A 45 -15.99 -7.77 4.55
CA THR A 45 -17.08 -8.47 5.25
C THR A 45 -17.89 -9.30 4.25
N ARG A 46 -17.93 -10.60 4.45
CA ARG A 46 -18.67 -11.55 3.60
C ARG A 46 -20.07 -11.77 4.14
N PHE A 47 -21.05 -11.64 3.26
CA PHE A 47 -22.46 -11.96 3.46
C PHE A 47 -22.84 -13.12 2.53
N ASP A 48 -24.07 -13.63 2.67
CA ASP A 48 -24.53 -14.81 1.90
C ASP A 48 -24.36 -14.64 0.37
N ASN A 49 -24.67 -13.44 -0.16
CA ASN A 49 -24.73 -13.20 -1.62
C ASN A 49 -23.80 -12.12 -2.13
N TYR A 50 -23.05 -11.43 -1.26
CA TYR A 50 -22.10 -10.37 -1.64
C TYR A 50 -21.00 -10.21 -0.61
N VAL A 51 -19.97 -9.45 -0.98
CA VAL A 51 -18.93 -9.02 -0.05
C VAL A 51 -18.90 -7.49 -0.03
N VAL A 52 -18.82 -6.91 1.17
CA VAL A 52 -18.56 -5.48 1.34
C VAL A 52 -17.06 -5.28 1.57
N ALA A 53 -16.46 -4.39 0.80
CA ALA A 53 -15.10 -3.93 1.01
C ALA A 53 -15.14 -2.45 1.38
N ASP A 54 -14.85 -2.16 2.64
CA ASP A 54 -14.73 -0.81 3.18
C ASP A 54 -13.26 -0.39 3.17
N VAL A 55 -12.99 0.70 2.46
CA VAL A 55 -11.66 1.33 2.42
C VAL A 55 -11.70 2.59 3.27
N ASN A 56 -10.95 2.61 4.37
CA ASN A 56 -10.83 3.76 5.25
C ASN A 56 -9.97 4.86 4.62
N ASP A 57 -10.29 6.11 4.95
CA ASP A 57 -9.53 7.28 4.49
C ASP A 57 -8.20 7.37 5.25
N PRO A 58 -7.04 7.19 4.60
CA PRO A 58 -5.76 7.19 5.29
C PRO A 58 -5.30 8.56 5.78
N TRP A 59 -6.01 9.63 5.40
CA TRP A 59 -5.70 11.01 5.78
C TRP A 59 -6.69 11.60 6.78
N ASN A 60 -7.85 10.95 7.00
CA ASN A 60 -8.90 11.44 7.89
C ASN A 60 -9.45 10.28 8.72
N ASP A 61 -8.97 10.15 9.94
CA ASP A 61 -9.37 9.10 10.88
C ASP A 61 -10.89 8.97 11.04
N GLY A 62 -11.36 7.74 11.02
CA GLY A 62 -12.79 7.41 11.21
C GLY A 62 -13.68 7.76 10.03
N ARG A 63 -13.11 8.17 8.90
CA ARG A 63 -13.83 8.40 7.65
C ARG A 63 -13.62 7.23 6.69
N LEU A 64 -14.70 6.90 5.97
CA LEU A 64 -14.61 5.97 4.85
C LEU A 64 -14.16 6.72 3.60
N LEU A 65 -13.15 6.19 2.91
CA LEU A 65 -12.74 6.67 1.59
C LEU A 65 -13.73 6.17 0.54
N SER A 66 -13.93 4.86 0.49
CA SER A 66 -14.82 4.20 -0.47
C SER A 66 -15.41 2.92 0.11
N ARG A 67 -16.62 2.58 -0.33
CA ARG A 67 -17.26 1.29 -0.08
C ARG A 67 -17.58 0.61 -1.39
N TYR A 68 -17.15 -0.63 -1.55
CA TYR A 68 -17.45 -1.49 -2.68
C TYR A 68 -18.35 -2.64 -2.26
N VAL A 69 -19.37 -2.91 -3.06
CA VAL A 69 -20.26 -4.06 -2.89
C VAL A 69 -20.00 -5.02 -4.04
N LEU A 70 -19.26 -6.09 -3.73
CA LEU A 70 -18.85 -7.10 -4.71
C LEU A 70 -19.95 -8.13 -4.86
N VAL A 71 -20.51 -8.26 -6.06
CA VAL A 71 -21.65 -9.13 -6.36
C VAL A 71 -21.32 -10.10 -7.49
N GLY A 72 -21.72 -11.36 -7.33
CA GLY A 72 -21.70 -12.34 -8.40
C GLY A 72 -22.98 -12.29 -9.24
N ASP A 73 -23.03 -13.03 -10.36
CA ASP A 73 -24.11 -13.06 -11.35
C ASP A 73 -25.52 -13.36 -10.79
N SER A 74 -25.61 -13.97 -9.62
CA SER A 74 -26.89 -14.42 -9.04
C SER A 74 -27.42 -13.50 -7.92
N CYS A 75 -26.79 -12.36 -7.68
CA CYS A 75 -27.19 -11.46 -6.58
C CYS A 75 -28.41 -10.61 -6.95
N ASP A 76 -29.42 -10.57 -6.05
CA ASP A 76 -30.55 -9.64 -6.18
C ASP A 76 -30.12 -8.23 -5.75
N SER A 77 -30.06 -7.32 -6.70
CA SER A 77 -29.64 -5.93 -6.48
C SER A 77 -30.56 -5.11 -5.59
N ALA A 78 -31.78 -5.60 -5.30
CA ALA A 78 -32.80 -4.83 -4.55
C ALA A 78 -32.51 -4.72 -3.04
N GLN A 79 -31.54 -5.45 -2.51
CA GLN A 79 -31.20 -5.50 -1.08
C GLN A 79 -29.71 -5.21 -0.79
N LEU A 80 -29.01 -4.58 -1.72
CA LEU A 80 -27.60 -4.25 -1.52
C LEU A 80 -27.44 -3.01 -0.61
N PRO A 81 -26.36 -2.97 0.19
CA PRO A 81 -26.03 -1.76 0.94
C PRO A 81 -25.59 -0.62 0.01
N ASP A 82 -25.56 0.60 0.55
CA ASP A 82 -25.01 1.75 -0.15
C ASP A 82 -23.51 1.51 -0.46
N GLY A 83 -23.08 1.87 -1.66
CA GLY A 83 -21.70 1.70 -2.12
C GLY A 83 -21.57 1.59 -3.64
N VAL A 84 -20.35 1.48 -4.12
CA VAL A 84 -20.06 1.22 -5.53
C VAL A 84 -20.25 -0.27 -5.80
N VAL A 85 -21.26 -0.62 -6.59
CA VAL A 85 -21.49 -2.03 -6.96
C VAL A 85 -20.47 -2.46 -8.01
N VAL A 86 -19.78 -3.56 -7.75
CA VAL A 86 -18.79 -4.17 -8.65
C VAL A 86 -19.19 -5.61 -8.94
N ASN A 87 -19.43 -5.90 -10.21
CA ASN A 87 -19.71 -7.26 -10.66
C ASN A 87 -18.39 -8.07 -10.69
N VAL A 88 -18.34 -9.18 -9.99
CA VAL A 88 -17.17 -10.06 -9.91
C VAL A 88 -17.51 -11.48 -10.38
N PRO A 89 -16.55 -12.22 -10.97
CA PRO A 89 -15.17 -11.83 -11.23
C PRO A 89 -15.02 -10.81 -12.36
N LEU A 90 -14.01 -9.92 -12.24
CA LEU A 90 -13.70 -8.96 -13.30
C LEU A 90 -13.14 -9.69 -14.53
N GLY A 91 -13.80 -9.52 -15.68
CA GLY A 91 -13.33 -10.07 -16.96
C GLY A 91 -12.39 -9.15 -17.73
N SER A 92 -12.37 -7.84 -17.39
CA SER A 92 -11.47 -6.85 -17.97
C SER A 92 -11.21 -5.73 -16.95
N SER A 93 -9.98 -5.23 -16.90
CA SER A 93 -9.63 -4.13 -16.00
C SER A 93 -8.55 -3.24 -16.60
N LEU A 94 -8.62 -1.95 -16.27
CA LEU A 94 -7.53 -1.00 -16.39
C LEU A 94 -6.80 -0.93 -15.06
N VAL A 95 -5.50 -1.22 -15.05
CA VAL A 95 -4.69 -1.24 -13.83
C VAL A 95 -3.61 -0.15 -13.91
N TYR A 96 -3.63 0.80 -12.95
CA TYR A 96 -2.70 1.93 -12.95
C TYR A 96 -1.30 1.56 -12.46
N SER A 97 -1.21 0.61 -11.54
CA SER A 97 0.05 0.29 -10.86
C SER A 97 0.56 -1.10 -11.21
N SER A 98 1.86 -1.21 -11.53
CA SER A 98 2.54 -2.50 -11.69
C SER A 98 2.47 -3.36 -10.42
N VAL A 99 2.33 -2.75 -9.24
CA VAL A 99 2.11 -3.41 -7.95
C VAL A 99 0.86 -4.28 -7.98
N HIS A 100 -0.28 -3.69 -8.37
CA HIS A 100 -1.55 -4.44 -8.44
C HIS A 100 -1.54 -5.48 -9.56
N ALA A 101 -0.92 -5.15 -10.70
CA ALA A 101 -0.78 -6.11 -11.78
C ALA A 101 0.10 -7.31 -11.39
N GLY A 102 1.10 -7.11 -10.52
CA GLY A 102 1.94 -8.19 -9.97
C GLY A 102 1.12 -9.24 -9.26
N VAL A 103 0.28 -8.83 -8.32
CA VAL A 103 -0.58 -9.76 -7.58
C VAL A 103 -1.67 -10.38 -8.46
N ILE A 104 -2.24 -9.63 -9.41
CA ILE A 104 -3.21 -10.17 -10.38
C ILE A 104 -2.55 -11.27 -11.22
N ASN A 105 -1.30 -11.07 -11.64
CA ASN A 105 -0.53 -12.08 -12.37
C ASN A 105 -0.25 -13.32 -11.50
N GLU A 106 0.11 -13.15 -10.23
CA GLU A 106 0.34 -14.24 -9.29
C GLU A 106 -0.93 -15.05 -9.04
N LEU A 107 -2.07 -14.39 -8.95
CA LEU A 107 -3.39 -15.04 -8.85
C LEU A 107 -3.74 -15.83 -10.13
N GLY A 108 -3.02 -15.62 -11.23
CA GLY A 108 -3.28 -16.29 -12.51
C GLY A 108 -4.34 -15.59 -13.36
N CYS A 109 -4.67 -14.33 -13.01
CA CYS A 109 -5.75 -13.56 -13.62
C CYS A 109 -5.22 -12.47 -14.58
N VAL A 110 -3.98 -12.56 -15.03
CA VAL A 110 -3.34 -11.53 -15.89
C VAL A 110 -4.10 -11.27 -17.20
N ASP A 111 -4.86 -12.25 -17.68
CA ASP A 111 -5.68 -12.10 -18.90
C ASP A 111 -6.81 -11.07 -18.71
N ALA A 112 -7.26 -10.84 -17.50
CA ALA A 112 -8.24 -9.80 -17.16
C ALA A 112 -7.61 -8.40 -17.07
N VAL A 113 -6.28 -8.27 -17.04
CA VAL A 113 -5.60 -6.99 -17.22
C VAL A 113 -5.55 -6.65 -18.69
N THR A 114 -6.46 -5.79 -19.14
CA THR A 114 -6.65 -5.47 -20.56
C THR A 114 -6.21 -4.07 -20.94
N ALA A 115 -5.92 -3.23 -19.93
CA ALA A 115 -5.29 -1.92 -20.10
C ALA A 115 -4.40 -1.60 -18.87
N VAL A 116 -3.37 -0.80 -19.09
CA VAL A 116 -2.47 -0.31 -18.04
C VAL A 116 -2.18 1.18 -18.21
N CYS A 117 -1.80 1.86 -17.14
CA CYS A 117 -1.12 3.15 -17.21
C CYS A 117 0.38 2.98 -16.93
N ASP A 118 1.17 3.98 -17.32
CA ASP A 118 2.61 4.04 -17.03
C ASP A 118 3.35 2.75 -17.44
N ALA A 119 3.07 2.27 -18.66
CA ALA A 119 3.56 0.99 -19.20
C ALA A 119 5.08 0.79 -19.07
N GLN A 120 5.86 1.89 -19.01
CA GLN A 120 7.32 1.86 -18.85
C GLN A 120 7.80 1.34 -17.49
N TYR A 121 6.93 1.25 -16.48
CA TYR A 121 7.29 0.77 -15.13
C TYR A 121 6.97 -0.72 -14.90
N TYR A 122 6.41 -1.40 -15.90
CA TYR A 122 6.14 -2.83 -15.79
C TYR A 122 7.39 -3.63 -16.17
N SER A 123 7.81 -4.56 -15.30
CA SER A 123 8.92 -5.48 -15.56
C SER A 123 8.46 -6.91 -15.89
N MET A 124 7.18 -7.22 -15.65
CA MET A 124 6.59 -8.54 -15.88
C MET A 124 6.53 -8.91 -17.37
N PRO A 125 7.17 -10.02 -17.81
CA PRO A 125 7.06 -10.50 -19.18
C PRO A 125 5.61 -10.71 -19.65
N SER A 126 4.73 -11.19 -18.75
CA SER A 126 3.31 -11.41 -19.04
C SER A 126 2.57 -10.15 -19.50
N ILE A 127 2.88 -8.97 -18.93
CA ILE A 127 2.30 -7.69 -19.36
C ILE A 127 3.04 -7.12 -20.56
N ILE A 128 4.37 -7.16 -20.56
CA ILE A 128 5.23 -6.63 -21.66
C ILE A 128 4.88 -7.32 -22.98
N ASP A 129 4.79 -8.65 -22.99
CA ASP A 129 4.45 -9.41 -24.18
C ASP A 129 3.02 -9.10 -24.67
N ARG A 130 2.08 -8.92 -23.77
CA ARG A 130 0.70 -8.57 -24.08
C ARG A 130 0.58 -7.15 -24.64
N LEU A 131 1.33 -6.18 -24.10
CA LEU A 131 1.45 -4.84 -24.70
C LEU A 131 2.03 -4.89 -26.11
N ALA A 132 3.12 -5.62 -26.30
CA ALA A 132 3.77 -5.78 -27.62
C ALA A 132 2.85 -6.42 -28.67
N ASN A 133 1.95 -7.32 -28.24
CA ASN A 133 1.00 -8.00 -29.11
C ASN A 133 -0.37 -7.29 -29.22
N GLY A 134 -0.53 -6.11 -28.60
CA GLY A 134 -1.78 -5.34 -28.63
C GLY A 134 -2.94 -5.97 -27.85
N LEU A 135 -2.66 -6.91 -26.95
CA LEU A 135 -3.64 -7.54 -26.05
C LEU A 135 -3.89 -6.71 -24.79
N VAL A 136 -3.01 -5.77 -24.47
CA VAL A 136 -3.13 -4.79 -23.42
C VAL A 136 -2.99 -3.40 -24.02
N VAL A 137 -3.86 -2.48 -23.64
CA VAL A 137 -3.85 -1.07 -24.09
C VAL A 137 -3.00 -0.25 -23.14
N ASP A 138 -2.06 0.54 -23.66
CA ASP A 138 -1.40 1.59 -22.89
C ASP A 138 -2.29 2.84 -22.85
N ALA A 139 -2.89 3.10 -21.69
CA ALA A 139 -3.76 4.25 -21.44
C ALA A 139 -2.99 5.53 -21.05
N GLY A 140 -1.66 5.56 -21.18
CA GLY A 140 -0.82 6.72 -20.91
C GLY A 140 -0.44 6.85 -19.44
N SER A 141 -0.22 8.08 -18.97
CA SER A 141 0.18 8.33 -17.58
C SER A 141 -0.98 8.18 -16.60
N SER A 142 -0.74 7.55 -15.45
CA SER A 142 -1.71 7.46 -14.34
C SER A 142 -2.12 8.84 -13.79
N MET A 143 -1.24 9.84 -13.91
CA MET A 143 -1.55 11.22 -13.50
C MET A 143 -2.41 11.99 -14.51
N SER A 144 -2.45 11.56 -15.76
CA SER A 144 -3.25 12.15 -16.84
C SER A 144 -3.58 11.09 -17.88
N PRO A 145 -4.46 10.14 -17.56
CA PRO A 145 -4.77 9.02 -18.44
C PRO A 145 -5.52 9.46 -19.70
N ASP A 146 -5.35 8.71 -20.77
CA ASP A 146 -6.03 8.91 -22.04
C ASP A 146 -7.50 8.46 -21.94
N VAL A 147 -8.37 9.41 -21.64
CA VAL A 147 -9.81 9.16 -21.45
C VAL A 147 -10.48 8.59 -22.71
N GLU A 148 -10.04 8.96 -23.92
CA GLU A 148 -10.60 8.46 -25.16
C GLU A 148 -10.29 6.97 -25.34
N LYS A 149 -9.05 6.57 -25.01
CA LYS A 149 -8.68 5.15 -25.00
C LYS A 149 -9.47 4.36 -23.96
N ILE A 150 -9.67 4.92 -22.76
CA ILE A 150 -10.45 4.26 -21.69
C ILE A 150 -11.90 4.06 -22.13
N ILE A 151 -12.54 5.10 -22.70
CA ILE A 151 -13.91 5.00 -23.23
C ILE A 151 -14.01 3.95 -24.31
N SER A 152 -13.08 3.99 -25.26
CA SER A 152 -13.06 3.03 -26.38
C SER A 152 -12.84 1.60 -25.93
N HIS A 153 -11.99 1.42 -24.90
CA HIS A 153 -11.67 0.10 -24.35
C HIS A 153 -12.77 -0.44 -23.42
N ASN A 154 -13.43 0.45 -22.68
CA ASN A 154 -14.54 0.17 -21.77
C ASN A 154 -14.26 -1.00 -20.81
N PRO A 155 -13.25 -0.90 -19.93
CA PRO A 155 -12.95 -1.96 -18.95
C PRO A 155 -14.10 -2.11 -17.94
N ALA A 156 -14.25 -3.29 -17.34
CA ALA A 156 -15.27 -3.54 -16.32
C ALA A 156 -14.98 -2.79 -15.00
N ALA A 157 -13.72 -2.48 -14.72
CA ALA A 157 -13.30 -1.65 -13.59
C ALA A 157 -11.95 -0.99 -13.84
N ILE A 158 -11.67 0.06 -13.08
CA ILE A 158 -10.38 0.78 -13.05
C ILE A 158 -9.80 0.62 -11.64
N LEU A 159 -8.62 0.02 -11.52
CA LEU A 159 -7.88 -0.09 -10.26
C LEU A 159 -6.82 1.00 -10.20
N CYS A 160 -6.87 1.86 -9.19
CA CYS A 160 -5.94 2.97 -9.02
C CYS A 160 -5.58 3.18 -7.54
N SER A 161 -4.53 3.93 -7.27
CA SER A 161 -4.20 4.39 -5.92
C SER A 161 -4.81 5.76 -5.69
N PRO A 162 -5.47 5.99 -4.54
CA PRO A 162 -5.99 7.31 -4.18
C PRO A 162 -4.85 8.27 -3.79
N PHE A 163 -5.08 9.58 -3.90
CA PHE A 163 -4.18 10.63 -3.41
C PHE A 163 -4.95 11.64 -2.56
N GLN A 164 -4.27 12.19 -1.57
CA GLN A 164 -4.89 13.16 -0.67
C GLN A 164 -5.47 14.36 -1.43
N ASN A 165 -6.74 14.66 -1.19
CA ASN A 165 -7.48 15.77 -1.81
C ASN A 165 -7.52 15.75 -3.35
N ALA A 166 -7.25 14.61 -3.97
CA ALA A 166 -7.35 14.43 -5.41
C ALA A 166 -8.53 13.51 -5.75
N GLY A 167 -9.31 13.89 -6.75
CA GLY A 167 -10.30 13.01 -7.38
C GLY A 167 -9.75 12.45 -8.69
N HIS A 168 -10.54 11.58 -9.32
CA HIS A 168 -10.15 10.93 -10.58
C HIS A 168 -10.62 11.72 -11.83
N GLY A 169 -11.15 12.93 -11.63
CA GLY A 169 -11.45 13.87 -12.70
C GLY A 169 -12.49 13.38 -13.71
N ALA A 170 -12.11 13.29 -14.99
CA ALA A 170 -13.03 12.87 -16.05
C ALA A 170 -13.46 11.40 -15.94
N ILE A 171 -12.63 10.55 -15.34
CA ILE A 171 -12.85 9.11 -15.23
C ILE A 171 -14.07 8.80 -14.37
N GLU A 172 -14.32 9.56 -13.32
CA GLU A 172 -15.48 9.39 -12.42
C GLU A 172 -16.83 9.49 -13.15
N ARG A 173 -16.85 10.19 -14.29
CA ARG A 173 -18.06 10.41 -15.09
C ARG A 173 -18.29 9.34 -16.15
N LEU A 174 -17.41 8.37 -16.28
CA LEU A 174 -17.52 7.32 -17.29
C LEU A 174 -18.52 6.23 -16.92
N GLY A 175 -18.96 6.17 -15.66
CA GLY A 175 -19.83 5.11 -15.17
C GLY A 175 -19.13 3.76 -15.02
N ILE A 176 -17.79 3.74 -15.12
CA ILE A 176 -16.95 2.57 -14.87
C ILE A 176 -16.58 2.60 -13.38
N PRO A 177 -16.75 1.51 -12.62
CA PRO A 177 -16.31 1.45 -11.23
C PRO A 177 -14.82 1.79 -11.08
N VAL A 178 -14.50 2.80 -10.27
CA VAL A 178 -13.12 3.16 -9.90
C VAL A 178 -12.85 2.54 -8.54
N ILE A 179 -11.86 1.66 -8.47
CA ILE A 179 -11.49 0.91 -7.29
C ILE A 179 -10.19 1.51 -6.73
N GLU A 180 -10.31 2.18 -5.60
CA GLU A 180 -9.21 2.85 -4.91
C GLU A 180 -8.49 1.87 -3.98
N CYS A 181 -7.28 1.49 -4.35
CA CYS A 181 -6.42 0.62 -3.56
C CYS A 181 -5.47 1.49 -2.71
N ALA A 182 -5.81 1.68 -1.44
CA ALA A 182 -5.03 2.49 -0.49
C ALA A 182 -3.92 1.67 0.22
N ASP A 183 -3.56 0.50 -0.30
CA ASP A 183 -2.59 -0.45 0.26
C ASP A 183 -1.25 0.20 0.60
N TYR A 184 -0.80 1.14 -0.22
CA TYR A 184 0.50 1.81 -0.02
C TYR A 184 0.54 2.73 1.21
N MET A 185 -0.61 3.06 1.80
CA MET A 185 -0.75 3.87 3.00
C MET A 185 -0.91 3.04 4.27
N GLU A 186 -0.96 1.72 4.17
CA GLU A 186 -0.93 0.86 5.35
C GLU A 186 0.31 1.10 6.20
N ALA A 187 0.15 1.10 7.51
CA ALA A 187 1.25 1.31 8.43
C ALA A 187 2.11 0.04 8.62
N SER A 188 1.52 -1.15 8.44
CA SER A 188 2.23 -2.42 8.64
C SER A 188 2.43 -3.22 7.34
N PRO A 189 3.55 -3.95 7.22
CA PRO A 189 3.83 -4.79 6.05
C PRO A 189 2.79 -5.88 5.83
N LEU A 190 2.32 -6.53 6.90
CA LEU A 190 1.28 -7.56 6.80
C LEU A 190 -0.10 -6.96 6.55
N GLY A 191 -0.41 -5.77 7.08
CA GLY A 191 -1.63 -5.05 6.72
C GLY A 191 -1.68 -4.75 5.23
N ARG A 192 -0.56 -4.29 4.65
CA ARG A 192 -0.45 -4.06 3.21
C ARG A 192 -0.59 -5.35 2.40
N ALA A 193 0.09 -6.42 2.80
CA ALA A 193 0.02 -7.71 2.12
C ALA A 193 -1.41 -8.29 2.11
N GLU A 194 -2.21 -8.01 3.14
CA GLU A 194 -3.58 -8.53 3.25
C GLU A 194 -4.52 -8.02 2.15
N TRP A 195 -4.18 -6.93 1.47
CA TRP A 195 -4.94 -6.45 0.31
C TRP A 195 -4.98 -7.44 -0.85
N VAL A 196 -4.10 -8.45 -0.88
CA VAL A 196 -4.19 -9.56 -1.84
C VAL A 196 -5.55 -10.24 -1.79
N LYS A 197 -6.20 -10.31 -0.62
CA LYS A 197 -7.55 -10.88 -0.44
C LYS A 197 -8.61 -10.06 -1.19
N PHE A 198 -8.49 -8.72 -1.16
CA PHE A 198 -9.40 -7.84 -1.92
C PHE A 198 -9.21 -8.04 -3.43
N ILE A 199 -7.96 -8.05 -3.89
CA ILE A 199 -7.68 -8.35 -5.30
C ILE A 199 -8.21 -9.74 -5.67
N GLY A 200 -8.01 -10.75 -4.82
CA GLY A 200 -8.55 -12.10 -5.02
C GLY A 200 -10.08 -12.12 -5.17
N LEU A 201 -10.80 -11.35 -4.35
CA LEU A 201 -12.26 -11.21 -4.48
C LEU A 201 -12.67 -10.57 -5.79
N LEU A 202 -11.94 -9.52 -6.25
CA LEU A 202 -12.23 -8.85 -7.51
C LEU A 202 -12.10 -9.78 -8.72
N TYR A 203 -11.19 -10.74 -8.68
CA TYR A 203 -10.93 -11.66 -9.79
C TYR A 203 -11.44 -13.10 -9.55
N GLY A 204 -12.18 -13.34 -8.47
CA GLY A 204 -12.78 -14.66 -8.17
C GLY A 204 -11.80 -15.69 -7.61
N GLU A 205 -10.64 -15.28 -7.15
CA GLU A 205 -9.54 -16.13 -6.66
C GLU A 205 -9.26 -15.91 -5.15
N TYR A 206 -10.33 -15.70 -4.36
CA TYR A 206 -10.19 -15.44 -2.91
C TYR A 206 -9.44 -16.53 -2.16
N ASP A 207 -9.76 -17.80 -2.38
CA ASP A 207 -9.15 -18.91 -1.63
C ASP A 207 -7.64 -19.01 -1.90
N LYS A 208 -7.22 -18.70 -3.15
CA LYS A 208 -5.81 -18.62 -3.51
C LYS A 208 -5.15 -17.42 -2.85
N ALA A 209 -5.79 -16.26 -2.87
CA ALA A 209 -5.30 -15.04 -2.23
C ALA A 209 -5.14 -15.20 -0.71
N ASP A 210 -6.12 -15.80 -0.04
CA ASP A 210 -6.04 -16.10 1.39
C ASP A 210 -4.91 -17.08 1.72
N SER A 211 -4.72 -18.11 0.87
CA SER A 211 -3.61 -19.06 1.01
C SER A 211 -2.23 -18.37 0.84
N ILE A 212 -2.10 -17.45 -0.13
CA ILE A 212 -0.88 -16.65 -0.34
C ILE A 212 -0.61 -15.80 0.90
N TYR A 213 -1.61 -15.02 1.35
CA TYR A 213 -1.47 -14.18 2.54
C TYR A 213 -1.03 -14.96 3.77
N ASN A 214 -1.67 -16.11 4.05
CA ASN A 214 -1.34 -16.94 5.21
C ASN A 214 0.09 -17.48 5.14
N ALA A 215 0.57 -17.87 3.95
CA ALA A 215 1.96 -18.31 3.76
C ALA A 215 2.96 -17.14 3.99
N VAL A 216 2.65 -15.96 3.47
CA VAL A 216 3.42 -14.72 3.66
C VAL A 216 3.51 -14.37 5.14
N ALA A 217 2.39 -14.35 5.85
CA ALA A 217 2.34 -13.99 7.27
C ALA A 217 3.19 -14.96 8.13
N VAL A 218 3.06 -16.27 7.90
CA VAL A 218 3.87 -17.28 8.60
C VAL A 218 5.36 -17.11 8.32
N ALA A 219 5.73 -16.84 7.07
CA ALA A 219 7.13 -16.65 6.69
C ALA A 219 7.71 -15.36 7.28
N TYR A 220 6.94 -14.27 7.27
CA TYR A 220 7.29 -12.98 7.85
C TYR A 220 7.52 -13.10 9.37
N ASP A 221 6.56 -13.66 10.10
CA ASP A 221 6.64 -13.84 11.55
C ASP A 221 7.80 -14.76 11.95
N SER A 222 8.08 -15.80 11.15
CA SER A 222 9.21 -16.69 11.38
C SER A 222 10.55 -15.94 11.31
N LEU A 223 10.74 -15.07 10.31
CA LEU A 223 11.94 -14.23 10.18
C LEU A 223 12.05 -13.24 11.33
N LYS A 224 10.99 -12.53 11.66
CA LYS A 224 10.91 -11.58 12.76
C LYS A 224 11.31 -12.24 14.11
N ASN A 225 10.80 -13.44 14.39
CA ASN A 225 11.13 -14.19 15.59
C ASN A 225 12.62 -14.62 15.66
N ILE A 226 13.25 -14.90 14.53
CA ILE A 226 14.68 -15.21 14.48
C ILE A 226 15.49 -13.95 14.79
N VAL A 227 15.13 -12.83 14.19
CA VAL A 227 15.80 -11.53 14.34
C VAL A 227 15.62 -10.94 15.74
N ALA A 228 14.49 -11.17 16.41
CA ALA A 228 14.25 -10.66 17.79
C ALA A 228 15.34 -11.07 18.81
N LYS A 229 16.20 -12.03 18.46
CA LYS A 229 17.28 -12.55 19.33
C LYS A 229 18.64 -11.95 19.01
N VAL A 230 18.77 -11.04 18.05
CA VAL A 230 20.06 -10.44 17.70
C VAL A 230 20.55 -9.52 18.82
N PRO A 231 21.85 -9.60 19.19
CA PRO A 231 22.37 -8.82 20.32
C PRO A 231 22.68 -7.36 19.96
N ALA A 232 22.80 -7.04 18.67
CA ALA A 232 23.15 -5.71 18.18
C ALA A 232 22.27 -5.36 16.98
N ARG A 233 21.80 -4.12 16.95
CA ARG A 233 20.99 -3.57 15.88
C ARG A 233 21.81 -2.51 15.15
N PRO A 234 22.17 -2.72 13.87
CA PRO A 234 22.86 -1.72 13.09
C PRO A 234 21.92 -0.57 12.75
N THR A 235 22.48 0.62 12.61
CA THR A 235 21.74 1.79 12.14
C THR A 235 21.55 1.78 10.63
N VAL A 236 20.38 2.19 10.17
CA VAL A 236 20.03 2.18 8.75
C VAL A 236 19.40 3.50 8.29
N ILE A 237 19.79 3.92 7.08
CA ILE A 237 19.14 4.98 6.30
C ILE A 237 18.79 4.45 4.91
N SER A 238 17.90 5.16 4.22
CA SER A 238 17.51 4.80 2.87
C SER A 238 17.43 5.98 1.92
N GLU A 239 17.31 5.70 0.63
CA GLU A 239 17.21 6.65 -0.47
C GLU A 239 18.46 7.56 -0.59
N MET A 240 18.39 8.60 -1.43
CA MET A 240 19.47 9.56 -1.63
C MET A 240 18.92 10.94 -2.02
N VAL A 241 19.77 11.94 -2.03
CA VAL A 241 19.39 13.27 -2.52
C VAL A 241 19.03 13.18 -4.00
N THR A 242 17.85 13.66 -4.34
CA THR A 242 17.35 13.80 -5.72
C THR A 242 16.78 15.20 -5.86
N ASP A 243 17.28 15.98 -6.83
CA ASP A 243 16.87 17.37 -7.05
C ASP A 243 16.95 18.25 -5.78
N GLY A 244 17.95 17.98 -4.95
CA GLY A 244 18.21 18.75 -3.72
C GLY A 244 17.40 18.31 -2.50
N VAL A 245 16.53 17.32 -2.63
CA VAL A 245 15.70 16.77 -1.55
C VAL A 245 16.04 15.32 -1.30
N TRP A 246 16.14 14.93 -0.03
CA TRP A 246 16.27 13.53 0.39
C TRP A 246 14.93 13.03 0.91
N PHE A 247 14.30 12.12 0.18
CA PHE A 247 13.02 11.55 0.55
C PHE A 247 13.24 10.30 1.42
N MET A 248 13.05 10.44 2.74
CA MET A 248 13.15 9.33 3.68
C MET A 248 11.77 8.77 4.01
N PRO A 249 11.60 7.46 4.23
CA PRO A 249 10.38 6.93 4.82
C PRO A 249 10.11 7.56 6.20
N GLY A 250 8.87 7.95 6.47
CA GLY A 250 8.47 8.36 7.82
C GLY A 250 8.59 7.18 8.80
N GLY A 251 8.79 7.48 10.08
CA GLY A 251 8.97 6.46 11.11
C GLY A 251 7.71 5.64 11.40
N GLY A 252 6.52 6.17 11.08
CA GLY A 252 5.24 5.44 11.13
C GLY A 252 4.91 4.65 9.87
N SER A 253 5.81 4.58 8.88
CA SER A 253 5.57 3.85 7.63
C SER A 253 5.85 2.35 7.76
N TYR A 254 5.19 1.55 6.90
CA TYR A 254 5.47 0.11 6.81
C TYR A 254 6.95 -0.17 6.49
N MET A 255 7.66 0.73 5.79
CA MET A 255 9.09 0.58 5.52
C MET A 255 9.93 0.69 6.78
N ALA A 256 9.61 1.64 7.67
CA ALA A 256 10.26 1.77 8.96
C ALA A 256 10.02 0.52 9.83
N GLU A 257 8.81 -0.05 9.77
CA GLU A 257 8.51 -1.32 10.45
C GLU A 257 9.33 -2.49 9.88
N VAL A 258 9.49 -2.61 8.55
CA VAL A 258 10.36 -3.66 7.95
C VAL A 258 11.80 -3.51 8.42
N PHE A 259 12.35 -2.30 8.53
CA PHE A 259 13.70 -2.09 9.07
C PHE A 259 13.81 -2.55 10.53
N ALA A 260 12.82 -2.18 11.35
CA ALA A 260 12.76 -2.59 12.76
C ALA A 260 12.65 -4.12 12.90
N ASP A 261 11.80 -4.75 12.10
CA ASP A 261 11.59 -6.20 12.07
C ASP A 261 12.79 -6.96 11.51
N ALA A 262 13.58 -6.32 10.63
CA ALA A 262 14.88 -6.84 10.18
C ALA A 262 16.00 -6.66 11.22
N GLY A 263 15.71 -6.14 12.41
CA GLY A 263 16.67 -5.97 13.49
C GLY A 263 17.62 -4.80 13.28
N ALA A 264 17.22 -3.76 12.56
CA ALA A 264 17.97 -2.52 12.44
C ALA A 264 17.31 -1.38 13.23
N ASP A 265 18.10 -0.37 13.59
CA ASP A 265 17.63 0.87 14.19
C ASP A 265 17.52 1.92 13.07
N TYR A 266 16.28 2.20 12.64
CA TYR A 266 16.03 3.22 11.63
C TYR A 266 16.16 4.61 12.26
N VAL A 267 16.97 5.47 11.64
CA VAL A 267 17.35 6.75 12.24
C VAL A 267 16.15 7.69 12.47
N TRP A 268 15.07 7.58 11.68
CA TRP A 268 13.82 8.35 11.87
C TRP A 268 12.67 7.54 12.47
N ALA A 269 12.97 6.49 13.25
CA ALA A 269 11.94 5.66 13.90
C ALA A 269 11.06 6.43 14.92
N ASP A 270 11.49 7.60 15.38
CA ASP A 270 10.74 8.48 16.29
C ASP A 270 9.76 9.44 15.56
N ASP A 271 9.78 9.49 14.25
CA ASP A 271 8.79 10.21 13.44
C ASP A 271 7.49 9.39 13.33
N ASN A 272 6.35 10.05 13.34
CA ASN A 272 5.04 9.38 13.28
C ASN A 272 4.38 9.42 11.89
N SER A 273 5.04 10.01 10.90
CA SER A 273 4.50 10.10 9.54
C SER A 273 4.50 8.73 8.86
N THR A 274 3.44 8.41 8.14
CA THR A 274 3.35 7.21 7.30
C THR A 274 3.89 7.44 5.88
N GLY A 275 3.97 8.70 5.45
CA GLY A 275 4.51 9.11 4.15
C GLY A 275 6.03 9.37 4.17
N SER A 276 6.55 9.94 3.08
CA SER A 276 7.96 10.31 2.96
C SER A 276 8.24 11.68 3.58
N LEU A 277 9.30 11.74 4.38
CA LEU A 277 9.88 12.99 4.88
C LEU A 277 10.70 13.65 3.76
N GLN A 278 10.57 14.95 3.62
CA GLN A 278 11.37 15.75 2.68
C GLN A 278 12.47 16.47 3.48
N LEU A 279 13.69 15.96 3.39
CA LEU A 279 14.83 16.43 4.18
C LEU A 279 15.89 17.05 3.27
N ASP A 280 16.65 17.98 3.80
CA ASP A 280 17.90 18.43 3.17
C ASP A 280 19.08 17.55 3.60
N PHE A 281 20.17 17.59 2.86
CA PHE A 281 21.37 16.81 3.17
C PHE A 281 21.94 17.16 4.54
N ALA A 282 21.92 18.42 4.96
CA ALA A 282 22.51 18.84 6.23
C ALA A 282 21.77 18.20 7.43
N THR A 283 20.44 18.16 7.36
CA THR A 283 19.60 17.48 8.36
C THR A 283 19.89 15.99 8.42
N VAL A 284 20.02 15.32 7.26
CA VAL A 284 20.37 13.89 7.22
C VAL A 284 21.78 13.65 7.71
N TYR A 285 22.74 14.47 7.32
CA TYR A 285 24.12 14.35 7.75
C TYR A 285 24.29 14.54 9.26
N ASP A 286 23.65 15.55 9.83
CA ASP A 286 23.72 15.82 11.27
C ASP A 286 23.23 14.63 12.09
N ARG A 287 22.17 13.96 11.61
CA ARG A 287 21.50 12.89 12.36
C ARG A 287 22.03 11.48 12.04
N ALA A 288 22.57 11.25 10.85
CA ALA A 288 22.77 9.90 10.30
C ALA A 288 24.10 9.71 9.55
N HIS A 289 25.06 10.62 9.65
CA HIS A 289 26.32 10.49 8.93
C HIS A 289 27.12 9.23 9.30
N ASP A 290 26.92 8.69 10.47
CA ASP A 290 27.56 7.49 11.03
C ASP A 290 26.75 6.21 10.87
N ALA A 291 25.63 6.25 10.14
CA ALA A 291 24.80 5.06 9.90
C ALA A 291 25.61 3.90 9.30
N ASP A 292 25.37 2.68 9.79
CA ASP A 292 26.08 1.46 9.38
C ASP A 292 25.70 1.04 7.95
N PHE A 293 24.41 1.12 7.62
CA PHE A 293 23.87 0.71 6.32
C PHE A 293 23.10 1.82 5.64
N TRP A 294 23.21 1.85 4.33
CA TRP A 294 22.51 2.77 3.45
C TRP A 294 21.90 2.03 2.27
N LEU A 295 20.57 2.02 2.19
CA LEU A 295 19.78 1.28 1.20
C LEU A 295 19.20 2.25 0.16
N ILE A 296 19.60 2.12 -1.10
CA ILE A 296 19.24 3.06 -2.16
C ILE A 296 18.42 2.33 -3.24
N LYS A 297 17.29 2.91 -3.64
CA LYS A 297 16.57 2.50 -4.84
C LYS A 297 16.90 3.43 -6.00
N THR A 298 17.18 2.86 -7.17
CA THR A 298 17.39 3.56 -8.43
C THR A 298 16.39 3.05 -9.46
N PHE A 299 16.18 3.80 -10.52
CA PHE A 299 15.39 3.34 -11.66
C PHE A 299 16.24 3.41 -12.94
N GLY A 300 16.28 2.30 -13.68
CA GLY A 300 16.94 2.23 -14.99
C GLY A 300 18.47 2.27 -14.96
N ARG A 301 19.11 2.25 -13.79
CA ARG A 301 20.58 2.18 -13.68
C ARG A 301 21.03 1.39 -12.45
N ASP A 302 22.12 0.64 -12.59
CA ASP A 302 22.87 0.13 -11.46
C ASP A 302 23.73 1.27 -10.87
N LEU A 303 23.94 1.28 -9.57
CA LEU A 303 24.69 2.32 -8.87
C LEU A 303 26.11 1.86 -8.53
N THR A 304 27.08 2.75 -8.75
CA THR A 304 28.46 2.61 -8.24
C THR A 304 28.77 3.71 -7.24
N LEU A 305 29.79 3.54 -6.38
CA LEU A 305 30.21 4.60 -5.45
C LEU A 305 30.62 5.87 -6.19
N ALA A 306 31.31 5.75 -7.34
CA ALA A 306 31.68 6.89 -8.15
C ALA A 306 30.48 7.66 -8.71
N GLN A 307 29.42 6.95 -9.11
CA GLN A 307 28.17 7.58 -9.54
C GLN A 307 27.45 8.25 -8.37
N LEU A 308 27.36 7.58 -7.21
CA LEU A 308 26.75 8.13 -5.99
C LEU A 308 27.44 9.42 -5.54
N GLU A 309 28.77 9.49 -5.62
CA GLU A 309 29.57 10.70 -5.36
C GLU A 309 29.35 11.76 -6.46
N SER A 310 29.28 11.35 -7.72
CA SER A 310 29.03 12.27 -8.84
C SER A 310 27.63 12.88 -8.82
N ASP A 311 26.62 12.11 -8.38
CA ASP A 311 25.24 12.61 -8.23
C ASP A 311 25.16 13.71 -7.16
N TYR A 312 25.89 13.53 -6.06
CA TYR A 312 26.02 14.54 -5.02
C TYR A 312 27.28 14.32 -4.19
N ALA A 313 28.28 15.19 -4.34
CA ALA A 313 29.63 15.01 -3.79
C ALA A 313 29.68 14.76 -2.26
N LEU A 314 28.70 15.30 -1.53
CA LEU A 314 28.66 15.11 -0.07
C LEU A 314 28.19 13.72 0.34
N HIS A 315 27.65 12.90 -0.55
CA HIS A 315 27.36 11.50 -0.27
C HIS A 315 28.58 10.70 0.20
N ALA A 316 29.77 11.05 -0.30
CA ALA A 316 31.04 10.45 0.13
C ALA A 316 31.42 10.75 1.60
N ARG A 317 30.69 11.63 2.26
CA ARG A 317 30.88 11.95 3.70
C ARG A 317 30.14 11.00 4.64
N MET A 318 29.22 10.19 4.11
CA MET A 318 28.47 9.21 4.92
C MET A 318 29.36 8.01 5.28
N ALA A 319 29.28 7.52 6.53
CA ALA A 319 30.11 6.41 6.99
C ALA A 319 29.86 5.12 6.20
N ALA A 320 28.61 4.81 5.86
CA ALA A 320 28.26 3.65 5.04
C ALA A 320 28.98 3.64 3.69
N PHE A 321 29.25 4.82 3.09
CA PHE A 321 30.01 4.94 1.84
C PHE A 321 31.47 4.43 2.02
N ALA A 322 32.11 4.81 3.12
CA ALA A 322 33.50 4.43 3.40
C ALA A 322 33.66 2.97 3.84
N HIS A 323 32.66 2.41 4.51
CA HIS A 323 32.73 1.06 5.11
C HIS A 323 32.17 -0.05 4.20
N GLY A 324 31.66 0.28 2.99
CA GLY A 324 31.01 -0.69 2.11
C GLY A 324 29.63 -1.12 2.61
N GLY A 325 28.95 -0.26 3.42
CA GLY A 325 27.60 -0.45 3.92
C GLY A 325 26.50 0.01 2.95
N VAL A 326 26.85 0.42 1.72
CA VAL A 326 25.89 0.88 0.72
C VAL A 326 25.40 -0.28 -0.12
N TYR A 327 24.07 -0.42 -0.20
CA TYR A 327 23.41 -1.39 -1.07
C TYR A 327 22.40 -0.67 -1.96
N SER A 328 22.27 -1.09 -3.21
CA SER A 328 21.30 -0.53 -4.13
C SER A 328 20.46 -1.58 -4.82
N CYS A 329 19.24 -1.17 -5.16
CA CYS A 329 18.31 -1.94 -5.97
C CYS A 329 17.93 -1.11 -7.20
N ASN A 330 18.19 -1.64 -8.40
CA ASN A 330 17.69 -1.07 -9.65
C ASN A 330 16.25 -1.58 -9.89
N THR A 331 15.28 -0.77 -9.54
CA THR A 331 13.85 -1.14 -9.61
C THR A 331 13.33 -1.28 -11.05
N GLY A 332 14.05 -0.76 -12.05
CA GLY A 332 13.76 -1.00 -13.46
C GLY A 332 14.31 -2.32 -14.01
N ALA A 333 15.17 -3.02 -13.25
CA ALA A 333 15.76 -4.30 -13.62
C ALA A 333 15.39 -5.44 -12.67
N THR A 334 14.56 -5.16 -11.66
CA THR A 334 14.09 -6.14 -10.69
C THR A 334 12.58 -5.98 -10.49
N SER A 335 11.91 -7.04 -10.09
CA SER A 335 10.47 -7.04 -9.76
C SER A 335 10.18 -6.54 -8.33
N LEU A 336 11.06 -5.71 -7.74
CA LEU A 336 10.89 -5.28 -6.35
C LEU A 336 9.48 -4.72 -6.06
N PHE A 337 9.01 -3.76 -6.86
CA PHE A 337 7.71 -3.13 -6.63
C PHE A 337 6.52 -4.00 -7.03
N GLU A 338 6.72 -4.98 -7.90
CA GLU A 338 5.69 -5.94 -8.30
C GLU A 338 5.51 -7.06 -7.28
N ASP A 339 6.58 -7.35 -6.49
CA ASP A 339 6.58 -8.45 -5.51
C ASP A 339 6.35 -7.95 -4.07
N PHE A 340 7.25 -7.10 -3.54
CA PHE A 340 7.36 -6.88 -2.10
C PHE A 340 6.11 -6.29 -1.43
N PRO A 341 5.25 -5.50 -2.06
CA PRO A 341 4.07 -4.98 -1.39
C PRO A 341 3.15 -6.06 -0.85
N PHE A 342 3.10 -7.20 -1.54
CA PHE A 342 2.31 -8.37 -1.15
C PHE A 342 3.17 -9.53 -0.65
N HIS A 343 4.52 -9.43 -0.76
CA HIS A 343 5.52 -10.37 -0.26
C HIS A 343 6.56 -9.69 0.63
N PRO A 344 6.15 -9.02 1.72
CA PRO A 344 7.08 -8.33 2.61
C PRO A 344 8.10 -9.26 3.27
N GLU A 345 7.81 -10.57 3.36
CA GLU A 345 8.74 -11.57 3.88
C GLU A 345 9.99 -11.72 3.02
N VAL A 346 9.89 -11.47 1.70
CA VAL A 346 11.05 -11.49 0.81
C VAL A 346 11.93 -10.28 1.08
N LEU A 347 11.35 -9.09 1.20
CA LEU A 347 12.10 -7.86 1.52
C LEU A 347 12.69 -7.94 2.93
N LEU A 348 11.95 -8.45 3.91
CA LEU A 348 12.46 -8.69 5.26
C LEU A 348 13.68 -9.62 5.23
N ARG A 349 13.64 -10.68 4.44
CA ARG A 349 14.76 -11.62 4.27
C ARG A 349 15.99 -10.96 3.64
N GLU A 350 15.80 -10.07 2.65
CA GLU A 350 16.86 -9.25 2.08
C GLU A 350 17.56 -8.41 3.16
N TYR A 351 16.78 -7.70 3.94
CA TYR A 351 17.30 -6.81 4.98
C TYR A 351 17.96 -7.59 6.11
N VAL A 352 17.39 -8.71 6.55
CA VAL A 352 18.05 -9.61 7.52
C VAL A 352 19.40 -10.11 6.96
N LYS A 353 19.46 -10.44 5.67
CA LYS A 353 20.73 -10.85 5.04
C LYS A 353 21.75 -9.72 5.00
N ILE A 354 21.33 -8.50 4.72
CA ILE A 354 22.20 -7.31 4.67
C ILE A 354 22.71 -6.97 6.06
N PHE A 355 21.82 -6.88 7.04
CA PHE A 355 22.15 -6.43 8.39
C PHE A 355 22.81 -7.51 9.25
N HIS A 356 22.46 -8.77 9.02
CA HIS A 356 22.85 -9.93 9.85
C HIS A 356 23.26 -11.12 8.96
N GLY A 357 24.20 -10.92 8.04
CA GLY A 357 24.57 -11.88 6.99
C GLY A 357 24.80 -13.31 7.46
N ASN A 358 25.28 -13.49 8.70
CA ASN A 358 25.54 -14.82 9.29
C ASN A 358 24.26 -15.60 9.63
N MET A 359 23.11 -14.93 9.78
CA MET A 359 21.83 -15.59 10.10
C MET A 359 21.24 -16.32 8.89
N LEU A 360 21.54 -15.83 7.68
CA LEU A 360 21.06 -16.40 6.42
C LEU A 360 22.24 -16.74 5.49
N PRO A 361 23.12 -17.68 5.86
CA PRO A 361 24.41 -17.90 5.17
C PRO A 361 24.24 -18.32 3.70
N VAL A 362 23.20 -19.08 3.38
CA VAL A 362 22.94 -19.62 2.04
C VAL A 362 21.98 -18.77 1.19
N TYR A 363 21.40 -17.71 1.79
CA TYR A 363 20.50 -16.83 1.06
C TYR A 363 21.30 -15.85 0.18
N GLU A 364 20.95 -15.78 -1.08
CA GLU A 364 21.47 -14.78 -2.04
C GLU A 364 20.45 -13.66 -2.21
N LEU A 365 20.94 -12.42 -2.25
CA LEU A 365 20.09 -11.23 -2.40
C LEU A 365 19.39 -11.26 -3.77
N LYS A 366 18.09 -11.08 -3.76
CA LYS A 366 17.25 -11.04 -4.97
C LYS A 366 17.21 -9.64 -5.59
N TYR A 367 17.09 -8.61 -4.76
CA TYR A 367 16.86 -7.24 -5.20
C TYR A 367 18.08 -6.35 -5.02
N TYR A 368 18.66 -6.37 -3.82
CA TYR A 368 19.74 -5.47 -3.46
C TYR A 368 21.12 -6.05 -3.82
N LYS A 369 22.04 -5.18 -4.21
CA LYS A 369 23.44 -5.51 -4.47
C LYS A 369 24.34 -4.55 -3.69
N PRO A 370 25.48 -4.99 -3.15
CA PRO A 370 26.46 -4.08 -2.57
C PRO A 370 27.01 -3.13 -3.65
N VAL A 371 27.05 -1.85 -3.33
CA VAL A 371 27.57 -0.80 -4.22
C VAL A 371 29.11 -0.76 -4.09
N LYS A 372 29.82 -0.79 -5.23
CA LYS A 372 31.29 -0.83 -5.31
C LYS A 372 31.83 0.32 -6.15
#